data_7a5c8b426aadf3f4f395d04567f80cd1
#
_entry.id   7a5c8b426aadf3f4f395d04567f80cd1
#
_cell.length_a   1.000
_cell.length_b   1.000
_cell.length_c   1.000
_cell.angle_alpha   90.00
_cell.angle_beta   90.00
_cell.angle_gamma   90.00
#
_symmetry.space_group_name_H-M   'P 1'
#
loop_
_entity.id
_entity.type
_entity.pdbx_description
1 polymer ?
#
loop_
_entity_poly.entity_id
_entity_poly.type
_entity_poly.pdbx_seq_one_letter_code
_entity_poly.pdbx_strand_id
1 'polypeptide(L)'
;THLKDPGRVAVARERPVAGEAHKVRHTAYVVTPDNRTAALARVLDYENPTSCIVFCRTRHEADAVNDELAGRGYRPDSLHGGHSQEQRDRVMKKFRDGATTVLVATDVAARGLDISHLSHVVNFGVPLAAETYVHRVGRVGRAGREGVALTIADPRERHLLRMAERAAGRTIEFGKVPTAADLWVKRLERT
;
A
#
# COMPACT_ATOMS: atom_id res chain seq x y z
N THR A 1 50.98 -15.16 -1.86
CA THR A 1 50.29 -13.92 -1.48
C THR A 1 48.89 -14.29 -1.12
N HIS A 2 48.60 -14.29 0.19
CA HIS A 2 47.33 -14.72 0.77
C HIS A 2 46.23 -13.64 0.58
N LEU A 3 45.13 -14.01 -0.03
CA LEU A 3 43.88 -13.25 0.07
C LEU A 3 43.19 -13.60 1.39
N LYS A 4 43.12 -12.61 2.28
CA LYS A 4 42.44 -12.70 3.56
C LYS A 4 40.89 -12.62 3.31
N ASP A 5 40.23 -13.54 3.98
CA ASP A 5 38.86 -13.73 4.33
C ASP A 5 37.90 -12.54 4.02
N PRO A 6 36.84 -12.69 3.16
CA PRO A 6 35.83 -11.69 3.00
C PRO A 6 34.92 -11.73 4.23
N GLY A 7 35.03 -10.69 5.05
CA GLY A 7 34.14 -10.50 6.18
C GLY A 7 32.68 -10.60 5.75
N ARG A 8 31.93 -11.58 6.30
CA ARG A 8 30.49 -11.67 6.22
C ARG A 8 29.87 -10.45 6.93
N VAL A 9 29.49 -9.46 6.17
CA VAL A 9 28.58 -8.43 6.69
C VAL A 9 27.24 -9.11 6.91
N ALA A 10 26.98 -9.52 8.14
CA ALA A 10 25.63 -9.90 8.56
C ALA A 10 24.81 -8.63 8.55
N VAL A 11 24.01 -8.42 7.50
CA VAL A 11 22.92 -7.45 7.55
C VAL A 11 21.98 -7.97 8.63
N ALA A 12 22.02 -7.33 9.80
CA ALA A 12 21.10 -7.60 10.87
C ALA A 12 19.68 -7.40 10.32
N ARG A 13 18.95 -8.49 10.11
CA ARG A 13 17.50 -8.43 9.93
C ARG A 13 16.96 -7.86 11.23
N GLU A 14 16.52 -6.63 11.22
CA GLU A 14 15.72 -6.07 12.30
C GLU A 14 14.51 -7.01 12.49
N ARG A 15 14.57 -7.81 13.53
CA ARG A 15 13.38 -8.57 13.99
C ARG A 15 12.40 -7.52 14.48
N PRO A 16 11.14 -7.54 14.05
CA PRO A 16 10.11 -6.68 14.63
C PRO A 16 10.11 -6.90 16.13
N VAL A 17 10.24 -5.83 16.90
CA VAL A 17 10.14 -5.88 18.35
C VAL A 17 8.74 -6.42 18.69
N ALA A 18 8.67 -7.49 19.45
CA ALA A 18 7.43 -8.16 19.84
C ALA A 18 6.57 -7.24 20.69
N GLY A 19 5.76 -6.41 20.09
CA GLY A 19 4.89 -5.39 20.72
C GLY A 19 4.33 -4.39 19.73
N GLU A 20 5.08 -4.00 18.68
CA GLU A 20 4.64 -3.02 17.68
C GLU A 20 3.76 -3.64 16.57
N ALA A 21 3.83 -4.95 16.38
CA ALA A 21 3.15 -5.67 15.30
C ALA A 21 1.63 -5.83 15.48
N HIS A 22 1.04 -5.43 16.61
CA HIS A 22 -0.39 -5.63 16.91
C HIS A 22 -1.32 -4.55 16.38
N LYS A 23 -0.80 -3.48 15.78
CA LYS A 23 -1.57 -2.30 15.42
C LYS A 23 -1.89 -2.15 13.93
N VAL A 24 -1.57 -3.15 13.09
CA VAL A 24 -1.91 -3.10 11.67
C VAL A 24 -3.07 -4.06 11.38
N ARG A 25 -4.17 -3.52 10.85
CA ARG A 25 -5.30 -4.28 10.34
C ARG A 25 -5.04 -4.66 8.89
N HIS A 26 -5.17 -5.95 8.57
CA HIS A 26 -4.98 -6.49 7.22
C HIS A 26 -6.33 -6.94 6.66
N THR A 27 -6.74 -6.38 5.53
CA THR A 27 -8.00 -6.74 4.87
C THR A 27 -7.79 -6.94 3.37
N ALA A 28 -8.34 -8.02 2.82
CA ALA A 28 -8.35 -8.28 1.39
C ALA A 28 -9.78 -8.25 0.84
N TYR A 29 -9.95 -7.55 -0.28
CA TYR A 29 -11.18 -7.50 -1.06
C TYR A 29 -10.95 -8.27 -2.36
N VAL A 30 -11.67 -9.36 -2.54
CA VAL A 30 -11.53 -10.23 -3.72
C VAL A 30 -12.60 -9.83 -4.73
N VAL A 31 -12.15 -9.29 -5.86
CA VAL A 31 -13.02 -8.78 -6.93
C VAL A 31 -12.48 -9.18 -8.30
N THR A 32 -13.34 -9.22 -9.30
CA THR A 32 -12.92 -9.47 -10.69
C THR A 32 -12.05 -8.32 -11.21
N PRO A 33 -11.15 -8.56 -12.18
CA PRO A 33 -10.24 -7.54 -12.72
C PRO A 33 -10.94 -6.25 -13.11
N ASP A 34 -12.07 -6.33 -13.81
CA ASP A 34 -12.82 -5.16 -14.31
C ASP A 34 -13.40 -4.28 -13.19
N ASN A 35 -13.56 -4.83 -11.99
CA ASN A 35 -14.13 -4.12 -10.85
C ASN A 35 -13.07 -3.60 -9.87
N ARG A 36 -11.77 -3.86 -10.11
CA ARG A 36 -10.70 -3.55 -9.13
C ARG A 36 -10.60 -2.07 -8.82
N THR A 37 -10.61 -1.19 -9.81
CA THR A 37 -10.48 0.25 -9.56
C THR A 37 -11.73 0.84 -8.93
N ALA A 38 -12.92 0.35 -9.32
CA ALA A 38 -14.17 0.74 -8.67
C ALA A 38 -14.21 0.29 -7.20
N ALA A 39 -13.73 -0.91 -6.91
CA ALA A 39 -13.59 -1.41 -5.54
C ALA A 39 -12.59 -0.57 -4.73
N LEU A 40 -11.42 -0.25 -5.31
CA LEU A 40 -10.43 0.62 -4.69
C LEU A 40 -11.03 1.96 -4.29
N ALA A 41 -11.73 2.63 -5.20
CA ALA A 41 -12.34 3.93 -4.93
C ALA A 41 -13.35 3.84 -3.76
N ARG A 42 -14.25 2.84 -3.76
CA ARG A 42 -15.20 2.63 -2.66
C ARG A 42 -14.54 2.34 -1.32
N VAL A 43 -13.47 1.55 -1.34
CA VAL A 43 -12.70 1.24 -0.14
C VAL A 43 -12.00 2.50 0.38
N LEU A 44 -11.42 3.32 -0.49
CA LEU A 44 -10.83 4.61 -0.09
C LEU A 44 -11.87 5.58 0.48
N ASP A 45 -13.07 5.65 -0.11
CA ASP A 45 -14.17 6.46 0.42
C ASP A 45 -14.61 5.99 1.82
N TYR A 46 -14.65 4.67 2.02
CA TYR A 46 -15.03 4.09 3.30
C TYR A 46 -13.97 4.31 4.38
N GLU A 47 -12.70 4.07 4.06
CA GLU A 47 -11.58 4.19 5.00
C GLU A 47 -11.20 5.66 5.25
N ASN A 48 -11.34 6.53 4.25
CA ASN A 48 -10.99 7.95 4.31
C ASN A 48 -9.55 8.19 4.82
N PRO A 49 -8.54 7.68 4.12
CA PRO A 49 -7.16 7.75 4.58
C PRO A 49 -6.66 9.21 4.68
N THR A 50 -5.92 9.51 5.72
CA THR A 50 -5.21 10.80 5.85
C THR A 50 -3.93 10.83 5.01
N SER A 51 -3.29 9.67 4.82
CA SER A 51 -2.16 9.47 3.94
C SER A 51 -2.11 8.01 3.50
N CYS A 52 -2.12 7.78 2.19
CA CYS A 52 -2.23 6.45 1.61
C CYS A 52 -1.22 6.27 0.48
N ILE A 53 -0.61 5.08 0.40
CA ILE A 53 0.10 4.64 -0.79
C ILE A 53 -0.63 3.46 -1.41
N VAL A 54 -0.86 3.53 -2.74
CA VAL A 54 -1.42 2.46 -3.54
C VAL A 54 -0.29 1.87 -4.39
N PHE A 55 0.09 0.64 -4.09
CA PHE A 55 1.13 -0.07 -4.83
C PHE A 55 0.58 -0.77 -6.04
N CYS A 56 1.11 -0.44 -7.21
CA CYS A 56 0.83 -1.07 -8.50
C CYS A 56 2.03 -1.90 -8.98
N ARG A 57 1.80 -2.90 -9.80
CA ARG A 57 2.86 -3.77 -10.33
C ARG A 57 3.69 -3.10 -11.41
N THR A 58 3.03 -2.32 -12.26
CA THR A 58 3.66 -1.66 -13.41
C THR A 58 3.41 -0.16 -13.41
N ARG A 59 4.26 0.59 -14.12
CA ARG A 59 4.06 2.03 -14.35
C ARG A 59 2.73 2.32 -15.06
N HIS A 60 2.39 1.52 -16.07
CA HIS A 60 1.15 1.66 -16.82
C HIS A 60 -0.09 1.47 -15.93
N GLU A 61 -0.06 0.45 -15.05
CA GLU A 61 -1.12 0.24 -14.07
C GLU A 61 -1.22 1.42 -13.09
N ALA A 62 -0.07 1.97 -12.65
CA ALA A 62 -0.05 3.11 -11.75
C ALA A 62 -0.67 4.36 -12.40
N ASP A 63 -0.36 4.64 -13.67
CA ASP A 63 -0.95 5.76 -14.40
C ASP A 63 -2.46 5.56 -14.60
N ALA A 64 -2.89 4.37 -15.02
CA ALA A 64 -4.31 4.07 -15.21
C ALA A 64 -5.12 4.21 -13.91
N VAL A 65 -4.60 3.72 -12.78
CA VAL A 65 -5.23 3.87 -11.46
C VAL A 65 -5.26 5.33 -11.04
N ASN A 66 -4.18 6.08 -11.26
CA ASN A 66 -4.11 7.49 -10.96
C ASN A 66 -5.18 8.29 -11.72
N ASP A 67 -5.28 8.08 -13.02
CA ASP A 67 -6.23 8.80 -13.89
C ASP A 67 -7.67 8.46 -13.51
N GLU A 68 -7.97 7.20 -13.23
CA GLU A 68 -9.31 6.81 -12.84
C GLU A 68 -9.70 7.36 -11.45
N LEU A 69 -8.80 7.38 -10.49
CA LEU A 69 -9.05 8.02 -9.20
C LEU A 69 -9.23 9.54 -9.35
N ALA A 70 -8.44 10.19 -10.20
CA ALA A 70 -8.59 11.62 -10.51
C ALA A 70 -9.97 11.90 -11.13
N GLY A 71 -10.41 11.08 -12.08
CA GLY A 71 -11.75 11.17 -12.69
C GLY A 71 -12.90 10.99 -11.70
N ARG A 72 -12.67 10.37 -10.54
CA ARG A 72 -13.62 10.19 -9.45
C ARG A 72 -13.57 11.31 -8.38
N GLY A 73 -12.75 12.33 -8.62
CA GLY A 73 -12.64 13.49 -7.72
C GLY A 73 -11.58 13.39 -6.64
N TYR A 74 -10.76 12.32 -6.65
CA TYR A 74 -9.56 12.26 -5.81
C TYR A 74 -8.49 13.21 -6.35
N ARG A 75 -7.51 13.51 -5.53
CA ARG A 75 -6.29 14.25 -5.94
C ARG A 75 -5.07 13.33 -5.74
N PRO A 76 -4.96 12.26 -6.53
CA PRO A 76 -3.82 11.38 -6.44
C PRO A 76 -2.64 11.99 -7.18
N ASP A 77 -1.43 11.56 -6.83
CA ASP A 77 -0.24 11.73 -7.65
C ASP A 77 0.39 10.36 -7.92
N SER A 78 0.89 10.12 -9.14
CA SER A 78 1.60 8.89 -9.46
C SER A 78 3.10 9.02 -9.27
N LEU A 79 3.78 7.90 -8.93
CA LEU A 79 5.21 7.83 -8.76
C LEU A 79 5.77 6.52 -9.31
N HIS A 80 6.49 6.57 -10.43
CA HIS A 80 7.10 5.41 -11.07
C HIS A 80 8.41 5.78 -11.80
N GLY A 81 9.10 4.80 -12.35
CA GLY A 81 10.41 4.98 -12.98
C GLY A 81 10.42 5.80 -14.27
N GLY A 82 9.24 6.20 -14.80
CA GLY A 82 9.14 7.11 -15.95
C GLY A 82 9.26 8.60 -15.59
N HIS A 83 9.23 8.94 -14.30
CA HIS A 83 9.35 10.32 -13.84
C HIS A 83 10.81 10.76 -13.70
N SER A 84 11.09 12.03 -14.09
CA SER A 84 12.37 12.66 -13.79
C SER A 84 12.54 12.87 -12.26
N GLN A 85 13.79 13.11 -11.82
CA GLN A 85 14.05 13.37 -10.41
C GLN A 85 13.27 14.60 -9.91
N GLU A 86 13.20 15.66 -10.70
CA GLU A 86 12.43 16.86 -10.35
C GLU A 86 10.93 16.59 -10.18
N GLN A 87 10.36 15.76 -11.06
CA GLN A 87 8.95 15.34 -10.94
C GLN A 87 8.73 14.54 -9.65
N ARG A 88 9.63 13.60 -9.35
CA ARG A 88 9.57 12.79 -8.12
C ARG A 88 9.63 13.65 -6.87
N ASP A 89 10.55 14.62 -6.82
CA ASP A 89 10.72 15.53 -5.69
C ASP A 89 9.49 16.41 -5.50
N ARG A 90 8.88 16.87 -6.59
CA ARG A 90 7.63 17.65 -6.56
C ARG A 90 6.46 16.84 -6.02
N VAL A 91 6.29 15.60 -6.48
CA VAL A 91 5.24 14.68 -5.99
C VAL A 91 5.45 14.39 -4.52
N MET A 92 6.67 14.08 -4.11
CA MET A 92 6.99 13.79 -2.73
C MET A 92 6.80 15.00 -1.80
N LYS A 93 7.09 16.21 -2.31
CA LYS A 93 6.80 17.44 -1.55
C LYS A 93 5.31 17.59 -1.31
N LYS A 94 4.47 17.51 -2.35
CA LYS A 94 3.01 17.58 -2.22
C LYS A 94 2.46 16.55 -1.23
N PHE A 95 2.98 15.31 -1.29
CA PHE A 95 2.55 14.24 -0.41
C PHE A 95 2.92 14.51 1.05
N ARG A 96 4.14 14.96 1.33
CA ARG A 96 4.58 15.36 2.67
C ARG A 96 3.81 16.56 3.23
N ASP A 97 3.50 17.53 2.37
CA ASP A 97 2.75 18.74 2.74
C ASP A 97 1.24 18.46 2.92
N GLY A 98 0.78 17.23 2.65
CA GLY A 98 -0.63 16.84 2.75
C GLY A 98 -1.53 17.38 1.62
N ALA A 99 -0.95 18.00 0.58
CA ALA A 99 -1.69 18.46 -0.60
C ALA A 99 -2.19 17.28 -1.45
N THR A 100 -1.50 16.15 -1.39
CA THR A 100 -1.88 14.87 -1.95
C THR A 100 -2.03 13.86 -0.81
N THR A 101 -3.17 13.20 -0.71
CA THR A 101 -3.42 12.18 0.33
C THR A 101 -3.27 10.75 -0.21
N VAL A 102 -3.32 10.56 -1.52
CA VAL A 102 -3.19 9.25 -2.19
C VAL A 102 -2.02 9.29 -3.17
N LEU A 103 -1.00 8.52 -2.90
CA LEU A 103 0.15 8.32 -3.78
C LEU A 103 0.01 6.96 -4.48
N VAL A 104 -0.01 6.94 -5.82
CA VAL A 104 -0.04 5.70 -6.61
C VAL A 104 1.38 5.39 -7.09
N ALA A 105 1.96 4.27 -6.68
CA ALA A 105 3.38 4.03 -6.92
C ALA A 105 3.72 2.58 -7.28
N THR A 106 4.85 2.41 -7.98
CA THR A 106 5.48 1.09 -8.15
C THR A 106 6.51 0.86 -7.04
N ASP A 107 6.80 -0.42 -6.73
CA ASP A 107 7.80 -0.78 -5.70
C ASP A 107 9.15 -0.14 -5.93
N VAL A 108 9.61 -0.11 -7.19
CA VAL A 108 10.92 0.46 -7.55
C VAL A 108 10.98 1.94 -7.21
N ALA A 109 9.91 2.68 -7.51
CA ALA A 109 9.86 4.10 -7.24
C ALA A 109 9.69 4.42 -5.74
N ALA A 110 8.98 3.58 -5.02
CA ALA A 110 8.77 3.74 -3.57
C ALA A 110 10.00 3.35 -2.74
N ARG A 111 10.96 2.64 -3.34
CA ARG A 111 12.19 2.22 -2.65
C ARG A 111 13.05 3.43 -2.33
N GLY A 112 13.52 3.53 -1.08
CA GLY A 112 14.36 4.65 -0.63
C GLY A 112 13.62 5.96 -0.36
N LEU A 113 12.29 5.99 -0.52
CA LEU A 113 11.50 7.15 -0.13
C LEU A 113 11.26 7.13 1.39
N ASP A 114 11.48 8.27 2.02
CA ASP A 114 11.05 8.51 3.39
C ASP A 114 9.53 8.75 3.42
N ILE A 115 8.79 7.63 3.47
CA ILE A 115 7.34 7.61 3.60
C ILE A 115 7.03 6.90 4.93
N SER A 116 7.21 7.62 6.03
CA SER A 116 7.26 7.01 7.36
C SER A 116 5.96 7.13 8.17
N HIS A 117 4.95 7.83 7.67
CA HIS A 117 3.76 8.14 8.47
C HIS A 117 2.45 7.88 7.72
N LEU A 118 2.40 6.76 7.01
CA LEU A 118 1.18 6.38 6.30
C LEU A 118 0.11 5.88 7.28
N SER A 119 -1.13 6.32 7.05
CA SER A 119 -2.30 5.73 7.68
C SER A 119 -2.71 4.42 6.99
N HIS A 120 -2.55 4.38 5.66
CA HIS A 120 -2.98 3.23 4.83
C HIS A 120 -1.92 2.84 3.81
N VAL A 121 -1.82 1.53 3.59
CA VAL A 121 -1.14 0.92 2.44
C VAL A 121 -2.18 0.10 1.68
N VAL A 122 -2.24 0.27 0.37
CA VAL A 122 -3.09 -0.53 -0.50
C VAL A 122 -2.22 -1.29 -1.50
N ASN A 123 -2.40 -2.59 -1.59
CA ASN A 123 -1.88 -3.41 -2.69
C ASN A 123 -2.95 -3.50 -3.78
N PHE A 124 -2.71 -2.87 -4.93
CA PHE A 124 -3.55 -3.03 -6.10
C PHE A 124 -3.11 -4.28 -6.88
N GLY A 125 -3.63 -5.42 -6.44
CA GLY A 125 -3.13 -6.76 -6.74
C GLY A 125 -2.15 -7.28 -5.70
N VAL A 126 -2.19 -8.58 -5.45
CA VAL A 126 -1.28 -9.22 -4.50
C VAL A 126 0.13 -9.26 -5.11
N PRO A 127 1.19 -8.79 -4.42
CA PRO A 127 2.54 -8.90 -4.95
C PRO A 127 2.93 -10.38 -5.14
N LEU A 128 3.72 -10.68 -6.18
CA LEU A 128 4.13 -12.04 -6.51
C LEU A 128 5.05 -12.65 -5.45
N ALA A 129 5.92 -11.83 -4.86
CA ALA A 129 6.79 -12.23 -3.77
C ALA A 129 6.19 -11.84 -2.42
N ALA A 130 6.11 -12.79 -1.51
CA ALA A 130 5.53 -12.57 -0.18
C ALA A 130 6.32 -11.54 0.65
N GLU A 131 7.63 -11.49 0.47
CA GLU A 131 8.50 -10.49 1.11
C GLU A 131 8.16 -9.06 0.66
N THR A 132 7.74 -8.88 -0.60
CA THR A 132 7.29 -7.58 -1.10
C THR A 132 6.04 -7.12 -0.36
N TYR A 133 5.10 -8.03 -0.06
CA TYR A 133 3.94 -7.72 0.77
C TYR A 133 4.37 -7.18 2.14
N VAL A 134 5.28 -7.89 2.82
CA VAL A 134 5.79 -7.50 4.14
C VAL A 134 6.45 -6.11 4.09
N HIS A 135 7.28 -5.85 3.06
CA HIS A 135 7.94 -4.56 2.89
C HIS A 135 6.96 -3.40 2.62
N ARG A 136 5.88 -3.66 1.85
CA ARG A 136 4.84 -2.66 1.58
C ARG A 136 4.07 -2.34 2.86
N VAL A 137 3.60 -3.38 3.56
CA VAL A 137 2.83 -3.23 4.79
C VAL A 137 3.67 -2.62 5.91
N GLY A 138 4.97 -2.88 5.94
CA GLY A 138 5.89 -2.22 6.86
C GLY A 138 6.01 -0.69 6.71
N ARG A 139 5.22 -0.05 5.84
CA ARG A 139 5.10 1.41 5.73
C ARG A 139 4.06 2.00 6.68
N VAL A 140 3.18 1.18 7.24
CA VAL A 140 2.17 1.57 8.24
C VAL A 140 2.46 0.94 9.61
N GLY A 141 1.80 1.39 10.64
CA GLY A 141 1.92 0.85 11.99
C GLY A 141 3.27 1.12 12.68
N ARG A 142 4.01 2.13 12.25
CA ARG A 142 5.31 2.51 12.82
C ARG A 142 5.16 3.40 14.05
N ALA A 143 6.16 3.35 14.95
CA ALA A 143 6.23 4.17 16.16
C ALA A 143 4.98 4.07 17.03
N GLY A 144 4.43 2.87 17.20
CA GLY A 144 3.26 2.61 18.04
C GLY A 144 1.93 3.13 17.50
N ARG A 145 1.87 3.61 16.24
CA ARG A 145 0.62 4.06 15.59
C ARG A 145 -0.14 2.90 14.99
N GLU A 146 -1.44 3.07 14.88
CA GLU A 146 -2.29 2.16 14.13
C GLU A 146 -2.07 2.33 12.63
N GLY A 147 -2.24 1.25 11.87
CA GLY A 147 -2.12 1.25 10.42
C GLY A 147 -3.11 0.31 9.76
N VAL A 148 -3.40 0.57 8.51
CA VAL A 148 -4.32 -0.24 7.71
C VAL A 148 -3.62 -0.72 6.45
N ALA A 149 -3.61 -2.03 6.24
CA ALA A 149 -3.10 -2.68 5.06
C ALA A 149 -4.25 -3.33 4.28
N LEU A 150 -4.54 -2.81 3.11
CA LEU A 150 -5.63 -3.26 2.25
C LEU A 150 -5.05 -3.95 1.01
N THR A 151 -5.76 -4.93 0.49
CA THR A 151 -5.39 -5.60 -0.75
C THR A 151 -6.62 -5.77 -1.64
N ILE A 152 -6.56 -5.25 -2.85
CA ILE A 152 -7.59 -5.49 -3.88
C ILE A 152 -7.09 -6.65 -4.75
N ALA A 153 -7.60 -7.83 -4.52
CA ALA A 153 -7.12 -9.06 -5.11
C ALA A 153 -8.07 -9.60 -6.20
N ASP A 154 -7.49 -10.25 -7.21
CA ASP A 154 -8.22 -11.09 -8.16
C ASP A 154 -8.53 -12.45 -7.50
N PRO A 155 -9.66 -13.12 -7.81
CA PRO A 155 -9.94 -14.47 -7.33
C PRO A 155 -8.81 -15.48 -7.56
N ARG A 156 -8.05 -15.32 -8.65
CA ARG A 156 -6.89 -16.16 -8.99
C ARG A 156 -5.67 -15.92 -8.08
N GLU A 157 -5.62 -14.81 -7.37
CA GLU A 157 -4.52 -14.42 -6.49
C GLU A 157 -4.67 -14.96 -5.05
N ARG A 158 -5.71 -15.75 -4.76
CA ARG A 158 -5.95 -16.28 -3.40
C ARG A 158 -4.77 -17.07 -2.83
N HIS A 159 -4.01 -17.76 -3.68
CA HIS A 159 -2.82 -18.48 -3.24
C HIS A 159 -1.69 -17.53 -2.83
N LEU A 160 -1.55 -16.38 -3.51
CA LEU A 160 -0.58 -15.33 -3.15
C LEU A 160 -0.97 -14.66 -1.82
N LEU A 161 -2.27 -14.45 -1.56
CA LEU A 161 -2.74 -13.95 -0.25
C LEU A 161 -2.31 -14.87 0.88
N ARG A 162 -2.46 -16.19 0.72
CA ARG A 162 -2.01 -17.17 1.73
C ARG A 162 -0.50 -17.14 1.95
N MET A 163 0.27 -16.94 0.89
CA MET A 163 1.73 -16.78 1.00
C MET A 163 2.09 -15.48 1.75
N ALA A 164 1.42 -14.38 1.41
CA ALA A 164 1.60 -13.08 2.07
C ALA A 164 1.25 -13.15 3.57
N GLU A 165 0.14 -13.79 3.91
CA GLU A 165 -0.31 -14.03 5.30
C GLU A 165 0.74 -14.79 6.12
N ARG A 166 1.28 -15.89 5.57
CA ARG A 166 2.35 -16.67 6.23
C ARG A 166 3.62 -15.84 6.42
N ALA A 167 4.04 -15.09 5.40
CA ALA A 167 5.26 -14.27 5.47
C ALA A 167 5.12 -13.11 6.45
N ALA A 168 3.93 -12.49 6.51
CA ALA A 168 3.65 -11.42 7.45
C ALA A 168 3.43 -11.93 8.89
N GLY A 169 3.15 -13.23 9.08
CA GLY A 169 2.77 -13.80 10.38
C GLY A 169 1.49 -13.18 10.94
N ARG A 170 0.57 -12.77 10.07
CA ARG A 170 -0.68 -12.08 10.39
C ARG A 170 -1.83 -12.58 9.53
N THR A 171 -3.00 -12.70 10.12
CA THR A 171 -4.22 -13.05 9.41
C THR A 171 -4.66 -11.89 8.52
N ILE A 172 -4.99 -12.20 7.27
CA ILE A 172 -5.59 -11.27 6.32
C ILE A 172 -7.10 -11.55 6.28
N GLU A 173 -7.89 -10.64 6.82
CA GLU A 173 -9.35 -10.76 6.83
C GLU A 173 -9.93 -10.52 5.45
N PHE A 174 -10.94 -11.29 5.04
CA PHE A 174 -11.67 -11.07 3.80
C PHE A 174 -12.82 -10.10 4.03
N GLY A 175 -12.72 -8.91 3.45
CA GLY A 175 -13.76 -7.89 3.50
C GLY A 175 -14.71 -7.97 2.31
N LYS A 176 -15.91 -7.42 2.49
CA LYS A 176 -16.83 -7.11 1.39
C LYS A 176 -16.59 -5.68 0.93
N VAL A 177 -16.58 -5.44 -0.38
CA VAL A 177 -16.47 -4.07 -0.91
C VAL A 177 -17.65 -3.25 -0.39
N PRO A 178 -17.39 -2.06 0.20
CA PRO A 178 -18.44 -1.23 0.75
C PRO A 178 -19.52 -0.89 -0.28
N THR A 179 -20.77 -0.96 0.15
CA THR A 179 -21.92 -0.53 -0.66
C THR A 179 -22.17 0.98 -0.54
N ALA A 180 -23.04 1.53 -1.36
CA ALA A 180 -23.46 2.93 -1.22
C ALA A 180 -24.09 3.19 0.17
N ALA A 181 -24.86 2.23 0.70
CA ALA A 181 -25.44 2.34 2.04
C ALA A 181 -24.37 2.40 3.14
N ASP A 182 -23.32 1.54 3.05
CA ASP A 182 -22.20 1.56 4.00
C ASP A 182 -21.48 2.91 3.99
N LEU A 183 -21.29 3.50 2.82
CA LEU A 183 -20.68 4.83 2.67
C LEU A 183 -21.54 5.94 3.29
N TRP A 184 -22.86 5.86 3.14
CA TRP A 184 -23.79 6.80 3.77
C TRP A 184 -23.69 6.74 5.30
N VAL A 185 -23.78 5.55 5.88
CA VAL A 185 -23.64 5.36 7.33
C VAL A 185 -22.29 5.91 7.82
N LYS A 186 -21.21 5.59 7.10
CA LYS A 186 -19.85 6.04 7.47
C LYS A 186 -19.69 7.57 7.40
N ARG A 187 -20.38 8.24 6.48
CA ARG A 187 -20.39 9.71 6.41
C ARG A 187 -21.11 10.33 7.58
N LEU A 188 -22.26 9.77 8.00
CA LEU A 188 -23.02 10.26 9.16
C LEU A 188 -22.22 10.12 10.47
N GLU A 189 -21.43 9.06 10.63
CA GLU A 189 -20.57 8.87 11.82
C GLU A 189 -19.42 9.88 11.93
N ARG A 190 -19.07 10.55 10.82
CA ARG A 190 -17.99 11.55 10.74
C ARG A 190 -18.45 13.00 10.93
N THR A 191 -19.76 13.24 10.96
CA THR A 191 -20.36 14.55 11.15
C THR A 191 -20.69 14.82 12.62
#